data_b1f570ac85b434cd3acd1ca300dd619e
#
_entry.id   b1f570ac85b434cd3acd1ca300dd619e
#
_cell.length_a   1.000
_cell.length_b   1.000
_cell.length_c   1.000
_cell.angle_alpha   90.00
_cell.angle_beta   90.00
_cell.angle_gamma   90.00
#
_symmetry.space_group_name_H-M   'P 1'
#
loop_
_entity.id
_entity.type
_entity.pdbx_description
1 polymer ?
#
loop_
_entity_poly.entity_id
_entity_poly.type
_entity_poly.pdbx_seq_one_letter_code
_entity_poly.pdbx_strand_id
1 'polypeptide(L)'
;VFVQCVGSRCDGVEKGKPYCSKICCMYTAKHAMLCREKYPDTDVYVFYIDVRTPGKNFDEFYRRAVEQYGVHYIKGMVGKVTPENGKLKVQASDLLDNRQLHIDADMVVLAAAIEPDKSARPLATMLTASMDTNDFFTEAHPKLRPVESPTAGVFLSGMCQGPKDIPETVAQASAAAAKVIGLLCKDSLTCNPCVAQP
;
A
#
# COMPACT_ATOMS: atom_id res chain seq x y z
N VAL A 1 13.69 -10.87 10.38
CA VAL A 1 13.01 -9.67 10.91
C VAL A 1 12.33 -8.94 9.77
N PHE A 2 11.05 -8.60 9.90
CA PHE A 2 10.31 -7.72 8.98
C PHE A 2 10.21 -6.31 9.58
N VAL A 3 10.46 -5.29 8.75
CA VAL A 3 10.33 -3.89 9.12
C VAL A 3 9.21 -3.26 8.31
N GLN A 4 8.13 -2.85 8.97
CA GLN A 4 6.98 -2.24 8.33
C GLN A 4 7.17 -0.76 8.05
N CYS A 5 6.40 -0.21 7.12
CA CYS A 5 6.32 1.22 6.80
C CYS A 5 7.64 1.87 6.37
N VAL A 6 8.57 1.11 5.76
CA VAL A 6 9.84 1.66 5.29
C VAL A 6 9.60 2.65 4.16
N GLY A 7 9.84 3.93 4.42
CA GLY A 7 9.58 5.03 3.49
C GLY A 7 8.09 5.41 3.33
N SER A 8 7.16 4.72 4.01
CA SER A 8 5.74 5.08 4.08
C SER A 8 5.41 5.77 5.40
N ARG A 9 4.36 6.61 5.41
CA ARG A 9 3.88 7.32 6.60
C ARG A 9 4.98 8.18 7.24
N CYS A 10 5.86 8.68 6.40
CA CYS A 10 6.98 9.57 6.76
C CYS A 10 6.71 10.93 6.14
N ASP A 11 6.30 11.90 6.95
CA ASP A 11 6.16 13.28 6.53
C ASP A 11 7.44 14.06 6.86
N GLY A 12 7.85 14.97 5.98
CA GLY A 12 9.02 15.81 6.17
C GLY A 12 10.38 15.12 6.02
N VAL A 13 10.43 13.86 5.58
CA VAL A 13 11.67 13.14 5.27
C VAL A 13 11.89 13.12 3.76
N GLU A 14 13.09 13.47 3.28
CA GLU A 14 13.43 13.67 1.85
C GLU A 14 13.05 12.48 1.00
N LYS A 15 12.83 11.39 1.22
CA LYS A 15 12.34 10.27 0.37
C LYS A 15 11.14 9.57 0.98
N GLY A 16 10.63 10.14 2.06
CA GLY A 16 9.45 9.63 2.72
C GLY A 16 8.18 9.94 1.95
N LYS A 17 7.18 9.04 2.06
CA LYS A 17 5.84 9.24 1.53
C LYS A 17 4.87 9.43 2.70
N PRO A 18 4.02 10.48 2.67
CA PRO A 18 3.11 10.76 3.78
C PRO A 18 1.99 9.72 3.91
N TYR A 19 1.71 8.98 2.85
CA TYR A 19 0.63 8.00 2.79
C TYR A 19 1.06 6.59 3.23
N CYS A 20 0.08 5.76 3.54
CA CYS A 20 0.23 4.34 3.81
C CYS A 20 0.20 3.54 2.49
N SER A 21 1.13 2.60 2.31
CA SER A 21 1.14 1.68 1.16
C SER A 21 0.06 0.59 1.22
N LYS A 22 -0.75 0.55 2.27
CA LYS A 22 -1.97 -0.24 2.48
C LYS A 22 -1.80 -1.76 2.50
N ILE A 23 -1.03 -2.35 1.60
CA ILE A 23 -0.96 -3.81 1.41
C ILE A 23 0.14 -4.50 2.23
N CYS A 24 1.08 -3.74 2.79
CA CYS A 24 2.27 -4.32 3.44
C CYS A 24 1.94 -5.14 4.70
N CYS A 25 0.98 -4.73 5.51
CA CYS A 25 0.59 -5.52 6.69
C CYS A 25 0.09 -6.92 6.31
N MET A 26 -0.67 -7.04 5.23
CA MET A 26 -1.22 -8.31 4.77
C MET A 26 -0.17 -9.21 4.11
N TYR A 27 0.68 -8.68 3.21
CA TYR A 27 1.69 -9.52 2.60
C TYR A 27 2.78 -9.92 3.61
N THR A 28 3.10 -9.08 4.59
CA THR A 28 4.03 -9.44 5.66
C THR A 28 3.46 -10.57 6.52
N ALA A 29 2.20 -10.50 6.94
CA ALA A 29 1.56 -11.58 7.67
C ALA A 29 1.63 -12.90 6.89
N LYS A 30 1.33 -12.87 5.58
CA LYS A 30 1.46 -14.04 4.70
C LYS A 30 2.89 -14.57 4.64
N HIS A 31 3.87 -13.72 4.40
CA HIS A 31 5.26 -14.15 4.29
C HIS A 31 5.82 -14.67 5.62
N ALA A 32 5.43 -14.05 6.73
CA ALA A 32 5.80 -14.49 8.07
C ALA A 32 5.25 -15.90 8.36
N MET A 33 3.97 -16.16 8.06
CA MET A 33 3.37 -17.49 8.18
C MET A 33 4.06 -18.53 7.27
N LEU A 34 4.30 -18.20 6.01
CA LEU A 34 5.00 -19.08 5.08
C LEU A 34 6.44 -19.40 5.53
N CYS A 35 7.12 -18.43 6.15
CA CYS A 35 8.43 -18.64 6.74
C CYS A 35 8.36 -19.67 7.88
N ARG A 36 7.44 -19.50 8.81
CA ARG A 36 7.23 -20.42 9.93
C ARG A 36 6.77 -21.81 9.49
N GLU A 37 5.94 -21.88 8.45
CA GLU A 37 5.46 -23.13 7.87
C GLU A 37 6.61 -23.96 7.25
N LYS A 38 7.47 -23.29 6.48
CA LYS A 38 8.59 -23.96 5.77
C LYS A 38 9.80 -24.18 6.67
N TYR A 39 10.01 -23.32 7.64
CA TYR A 39 11.15 -23.34 8.55
C TYR A 39 10.67 -23.19 10.00
N PRO A 40 10.15 -24.24 10.63
CA PRO A 40 9.54 -24.18 11.97
C PRO A 40 10.48 -23.68 13.08
N ASP A 41 11.78 -23.88 12.92
CA ASP A 41 12.80 -23.47 13.89
C ASP A 41 13.24 -22.00 13.72
N THR A 42 12.64 -21.25 12.78
CA THR A 42 12.98 -19.86 12.53
C THR A 42 12.12 -18.92 13.38
N ASP A 43 12.74 -18.05 14.18
CA ASP A 43 12.04 -16.96 14.84
C ASP A 43 11.74 -15.83 13.86
N VAL A 44 10.48 -15.41 13.81
CA VAL A 44 10.02 -14.35 12.92
C VAL A 44 9.51 -13.17 13.74
N TYR A 45 10.12 -12.02 13.55
CA TYR A 45 9.79 -10.75 14.21
C TYR A 45 9.25 -9.75 13.19
N VAL A 46 8.17 -9.05 13.54
CA VAL A 46 7.56 -8.00 12.72
C VAL A 46 7.48 -6.72 13.53
N PHE A 47 8.27 -5.70 13.17
CA PHE A 47 8.19 -4.37 13.77
C PHE A 47 7.16 -3.52 13.03
N TYR A 48 6.20 -2.95 13.74
CA TYR A 48 5.07 -2.22 13.17
C TYR A 48 4.69 -0.98 13.99
N ILE A 49 4.10 0.01 13.33
CA ILE A 49 3.52 1.21 13.95
C ILE A 49 2.07 0.92 14.38
N ASP A 50 1.27 0.44 13.44
CA ASP A 50 -0.05 -0.15 13.62
C ASP A 50 -0.27 -1.22 12.54
N VAL A 51 -1.15 -2.17 12.78
CA VAL A 51 -1.54 -3.19 11.81
C VAL A 51 -2.80 -2.70 11.10
N ARG A 52 -2.73 -2.60 9.77
CA ARG A 52 -3.85 -2.21 8.91
C ARG A 52 -4.26 -3.39 8.04
N THR A 53 -5.37 -4.01 8.41
CA THR A 53 -5.93 -5.19 7.76
C THR A 53 -7.39 -4.92 7.35
N PRO A 54 -7.65 -3.91 6.48
CA PRO A 54 -9.00 -3.54 6.09
C PRO A 54 -9.56 -4.56 5.10
N GLY A 55 -10.53 -5.35 5.53
CA GLY A 55 -11.20 -6.33 4.69
C GLY A 55 -11.83 -7.46 5.49
N LYS A 56 -12.78 -8.17 4.87
CA LYS A 56 -13.43 -9.33 5.49
C LYS A 56 -12.40 -10.44 5.70
N ASN A 57 -12.29 -10.94 6.93
CA ASN A 57 -11.38 -11.99 7.40
C ASN A 57 -9.89 -11.60 7.38
N PHE A 58 -9.53 -10.32 7.18
CA PHE A 58 -8.14 -9.91 7.13
C PHE A 58 -7.54 -9.74 8.53
N ASP A 59 -8.34 -9.33 9.52
CA ASP A 59 -7.92 -9.28 10.91
C ASP A 59 -7.69 -10.69 11.47
N GLU A 60 -8.57 -11.62 11.15
CA GLU A 60 -8.43 -13.03 11.51
C GLU A 60 -7.19 -13.67 10.88
N PHE A 61 -6.87 -13.26 9.65
CA PHE A 61 -5.64 -13.70 8.97
C PHE A 61 -4.38 -13.21 9.72
N TYR A 62 -4.38 -11.94 10.14
CA TYR A 62 -3.30 -11.39 10.96
C TYR A 62 -3.20 -12.11 12.32
N ARG A 63 -4.31 -12.30 13.03
CA ARG A 63 -4.34 -13.03 14.30
C ARG A 63 -3.78 -14.44 14.16
N ARG A 64 -4.09 -15.12 13.08
CA ARG A 64 -3.55 -16.44 12.80
C ARG A 64 -2.02 -16.46 12.73
N ALA A 65 -1.41 -15.43 12.15
CA ALA A 65 0.05 -15.32 12.14
C ALA A 65 0.65 -15.26 13.55
N VAL A 66 -0.02 -14.57 14.48
CA VAL A 66 0.41 -14.47 15.88
C VAL A 66 0.10 -15.75 16.65
N GLU A 67 -1.16 -16.20 16.64
CA GLU A 67 -1.67 -17.23 17.55
C GLU A 67 -1.29 -18.66 17.11
N GLN A 68 -1.29 -18.93 15.79
CA GLN A 68 -1.04 -20.29 15.29
C GLN A 68 0.40 -20.48 14.81
N TYR A 69 0.99 -19.45 14.22
CA TYR A 69 2.36 -19.53 13.68
C TYR A 69 3.42 -18.94 14.60
N GLY A 70 3.04 -18.33 15.73
CA GLY A 70 3.96 -17.80 16.72
C GLY A 70 4.85 -16.67 16.18
N VAL A 71 4.33 -15.85 15.26
CA VAL A 71 5.05 -14.68 14.75
C VAL A 71 5.05 -13.58 15.81
N HIS A 72 6.23 -13.08 16.15
CA HIS A 72 6.41 -12.02 17.14
C HIS A 72 6.13 -10.65 16.54
N TYR A 73 4.96 -10.09 16.82
CA TYR A 73 4.61 -8.73 16.44
C TYR A 73 5.00 -7.74 17.55
N ILE A 74 5.89 -6.81 17.24
CA ILE A 74 6.43 -5.82 18.18
C ILE A 74 6.00 -4.44 17.72
N LYS A 75 5.19 -3.77 18.52
CA LYS A 75 4.82 -2.38 18.26
C LYS A 75 6.01 -1.48 18.55
N GLY A 76 6.66 -1.00 17.50
CA GLY A 76 7.88 -0.25 17.65
C GLY A 76 8.53 0.14 16.34
N MET A 77 9.71 0.70 16.46
CA MET A 77 10.47 1.17 15.30
C MET A 77 11.89 0.60 15.33
N VAL A 78 12.34 0.17 14.16
CA VAL A 78 13.75 -0.17 13.94
C VAL A 78 14.52 1.11 13.67
N GLY A 79 15.46 1.42 14.54
CA GLY A 79 16.31 2.62 14.43
C GLY A 79 17.54 2.38 13.57
N LYS A 80 18.11 1.16 13.63
CA LYS A 80 19.35 0.84 12.90
C LYS A 80 19.46 -0.65 12.58
N VAL A 81 20.03 -0.94 11.41
CA VAL A 81 20.44 -2.29 11.02
C VAL A 81 21.90 -2.22 10.58
N THR A 82 22.77 -3.03 11.20
CA THR A 82 24.22 -3.05 10.88
C THR A 82 24.69 -4.48 10.67
N PRO A 83 25.51 -4.75 9.67
CA PRO A 83 26.17 -6.05 9.53
C PRO A 83 27.21 -6.22 10.65
N GLU A 84 27.17 -7.35 11.33
CA GLU A 84 28.11 -7.70 12.39
C GLU A 84 28.28 -9.23 12.44
N ASN A 85 29.51 -9.71 12.34
CA ASN A 85 29.85 -11.15 12.45
C ASN A 85 29.05 -12.09 11.55
N GLY A 86 28.75 -11.66 10.31
CA GLY A 86 27.98 -12.46 9.34
C GLY A 86 26.46 -12.44 9.57
N LYS A 87 25.98 -11.71 10.56
CA LYS A 87 24.56 -11.46 10.84
C LYS A 87 24.21 -9.99 10.70
N LEU A 88 22.94 -9.67 10.83
CA LEU A 88 22.41 -8.31 10.83
C LEU A 88 21.93 -7.95 12.24
N LYS A 89 22.65 -7.05 12.90
CA LYS A 89 22.22 -6.55 14.19
C LYS A 89 21.13 -5.50 14.02
N VAL A 90 19.93 -5.82 14.46
CA VAL A 90 18.76 -4.95 14.44
C VAL A 90 18.61 -4.27 15.80
N GLN A 91 18.68 -2.95 15.83
CA GLN A 91 18.39 -2.13 17.01
C GLN A 91 17.01 -1.52 16.87
N ALA A 92 16.14 -1.79 17.81
CA ALA A 92 14.73 -1.40 17.75
C ALA A 92 14.23 -0.97 19.13
N SER A 93 13.14 -0.21 19.13
CA SER A 93 12.41 0.15 20.34
C SER A 93 11.09 -0.60 20.39
N ASP A 94 10.80 -1.25 21.50
CA ASP A 94 9.48 -1.77 21.82
C ASP A 94 8.71 -0.69 22.58
N LEU A 95 7.66 -0.17 21.98
CA LEU A 95 6.90 0.95 22.54
C LEU A 95 5.87 0.50 23.60
N LEU A 96 5.52 -0.78 23.64
CA LEU A 96 4.59 -1.29 24.66
C LEU A 96 5.31 -1.55 25.98
N ASP A 97 6.48 -2.19 25.90
CA ASP A 97 7.29 -2.51 27.08
C ASP A 97 8.31 -1.39 27.42
N ASN A 98 8.36 -0.33 26.61
CA ASN A 98 9.29 0.78 26.75
C ASN A 98 10.76 0.36 26.91
N ARG A 99 11.20 -0.59 26.09
CA ARG A 99 12.57 -1.15 26.13
C ARG A 99 13.27 -1.09 24.78
N GLN A 100 14.57 -1.07 24.82
CA GLN A 100 15.42 -1.23 23.64
C GLN A 100 15.63 -2.73 23.37
N LEU A 101 15.53 -3.10 22.11
CA LEU A 101 15.74 -4.47 21.64
C LEU A 101 16.96 -4.54 20.72
N HIS A 102 17.75 -5.60 20.89
CA HIS A 102 18.85 -5.96 20.03
C HIS A 102 18.63 -7.39 19.54
N ILE A 103 18.43 -7.56 18.23
CA ILE A 103 18.15 -8.84 17.61
C ILE A 103 19.24 -9.14 16.58
N ASP A 104 19.91 -10.27 16.72
CA ASP A 104 20.84 -10.77 15.71
C ASP A 104 20.04 -11.57 14.68
N ALA A 105 19.82 -10.98 13.51
CA ALA A 105 18.99 -11.53 12.46
C ALA A 105 19.83 -12.10 11.31
N ASP A 106 19.42 -13.21 10.76
CA ASP A 106 20.00 -13.77 9.53
C ASP A 106 19.48 -13.04 8.29
N MET A 107 18.25 -12.50 8.39
CA MET A 107 17.61 -11.74 7.30
C MET A 107 16.74 -10.61 7.84
N VAL A 108 16.82 -9.46 7.17
CA VAL A 108 15.90 -8.33 7.38
C VAL A 108 15.15 -8.05 6.09
N VAL A 109 13.83 -8.03 6.17
CA VAL A 109 12.91 -7.78 5.06
C VAL A 109 12.27 -6.41 5.26
N LEU A 110 12.44 -5.52 4.29
CA LEU A 110 11.91 -4.17 4.33
C LEU A 110 10.56 -4.12 3.59
N ALA A 111 9.49 -3.76 4.29
CA ALA A 111 8.20 -3.45 3.69
C ALA A 111 8.23 -2.02 3.15
N ALA A 112 8.82 -1.87 1.96
CA ALA A 112 9.07 -0.59 1.32
C ALA A 112 7.78 0.08 0.83
N ALA A 113 7.82 1.41 0.75
CA ALA A 113 6.72 2.23 0.23
C ALA A 113 6.43 1.91 -1.24
N ILE A 114 5.14 1.93 -1.58
CA ILE A 114 4.67 1.87 -2.96
C ILE A 114 4.65 3.29 -3.50
N GLU A 115 5.33 3.51 -4.62
CA GLU A 115 5.36 4.78 -5.31
C GLU A 115 4.67 4.68 -6.68
N PRO A 116 4.06 5.77 -7.17
CA PRO A 116 3.57 5.81 -8.54
C PRO A 116 4.73 5.71 -9.52
N ASP A 117 4.46 5.13 -10.70
CA ASP A 117 5.45 5.04 -11.75
C ASP A 117 5.78 6.44 -12.30
N LYS A 118 7.07 6.67 -12.60
CA LYS A 118 7.54 7.95 -13.13
C LYS A 118 6.91 8.32 -14.48
N SER A 119 6.45 7.34 -15.26
CA SER A 119 5.74 7.54 -16.52
C SER A 119 4.29 8.02 -16.35
N ALA A 120 3.75 7.97 -15.14
CA ALA A 120 2.38 8.43 -14.86
C ALA A 120 2.21 9.93 -15.14
N ARG A 121 3.19 10.77 -14.79
CA ARG A 121 3.11 12.22 -15.00
C ARG A 121 3.11 12.64 -16.47
N PRO A 122 4.00 12.15 -17.35
CA PRO A 122 3.88 12.38 -18.81
C PRO A 122 2.54 11.92 -19.38
N LEU A 123 2.04 10.77 -18.96
CA LEU A 123 0.74 10.24 -19.37
C LEU A 123 -0.41 11.16 -18.93
N ALA A 124 -0.38 11.63 -17.70
CA ALA A 124 -1.38 12.56 -17.17
C ALA A 124 -1.40 13.86 -17.97
N THR A 125 -0.22 14.41 -18.34
CA THR A 125 -0.11 15.60 -19.19
C THR A 125 -0.72 15.35 -20.57
N MET A 126 -0.40 14.22 -21.20
CA MET A 126 -0.95 13.84 -22.51
C MET A 126 -2.48 13.72 -22.50
N LEU A 127 -3.03 13.14 -21.44
CA LEU A 127 -4.48 12.94 -21.27
C LEU A 127 -5.20 14.14 -20.67
N THR A 128 -4.49 15.18 -20.28
CA THR A 128 -5.02 16.32 -19.49
C THR A 128 -5.72 15.83 -18.22
N ALA A 129 -5.20 14.76 -17.60
CA ALA A 129 -5.74 14.14 -16.42
C ALA A 129 -5.11 14.71 -15.15
N SER A 130 -5.92 14.93 -14.12
CA SER A 130 -5.45 15.47 -12.84
C SER A 130 -4.71 14.42 -12.01
N MET A 131 -3.71 14.89 -11.27
CA MET A 131 -2.95 14.10 -10.30
C MET A 131 -2.98 14.77 -8.93
N ASP A 132 -2.84 13.96 -7.88
CA ASP A 132 -2.70 14.45 -6.51
C ASP A 132 -1.24 14.89 -6.20
N THR A 133 -1.02 15.34 -4.99
CA THR A 133 0.30 15.79 -4.51
C THR A 133 1.32 14.66 -4.39
N ASN A 134 0.89 13.42 -4.46
CA ASN A 134 1.72 12.22 -4.37
C ASN A 134 1.94 11.54 -5.73
N ASP A 135 1.57 12.19 -6.84
CA ASP A 135 1.68 11.70 -8.20
C ASP A 135 0.79 10.51 -8.54
N PHE A 136 -0.34 10.34 -7.85
CA PHE A 136 -1.42 9.44 -8.26
C PHE A 136 -2.49 10.19 -9.04
N PHE A 137 -3.14 9.49 -9.98
CA PHE A 137 -4.30 10.06 -10.70
C PHE A 137 -5.47 10.30 -9.75
N THR A 138 -6.12 11.44 -9.92
CA THR A 138 -7.24 11.85 -9.07
C THR A 138 -8.58 11.51 -9.70
N GLU A 139 -9.47 10.92 -8.92
CA GLU A 139 -10.86 10.70 -9.30
C GLU A 139 -11.68 11.99 -9.31
N ALA A 140 -12.76 12.02 -10.09
CA ALA A 140 -13.67 13.16 -10.17
C ALA A 140 -14.41 13.42 -8.85
N HIS A 141 -14.71 12.35 -8.10
CA HIS A 141 -15.30 12.44 -6.76
C HIS A 141 -15.13 11.10 -6.01
N PRO A 142 -14.55 11.08 -4.80
CA PRO A 142 -14.20 9.84 -4.12
C PRO A 142 -15.38 8.93 -3.79
N LYS A 143 -16.58 9.47 -3.61
CA LYS A 143 -17.78 8.70 -3.27
C LYS A 143 -18.72 8.48 -4.46
N LEU A 144 -18.90 9.48 -5.32
CA LEU A 144 -19.91 9.47 -6.37
C LEU A 144 -19.37 9.07 -7.73
N ARG A 145 -18.10 9.35 -7.99
CA ARG A 145 -17.42 9.07 -9.26
C ARG A 145 -16.00 8.55 -9.02
N PRO A 146 -15.87 7.40 -8.32
CA PRO A 146 -14.57 6.91 -7.82
C PRO A 146 -13.67 6.30 -8.89
N VAL A 147 -14.21 6.00 -10.08
CA VAL A 147 -13.47 5.39 -11.20
C VAL A 147 -13.37 6.28 -12.42
N GLU A 148 -13.92 7.49 -12.35
CA GLU A 148 -13.87 8.48 -13.44
C GLU A 148 -12.88 9.58 -13.04
N SER A 149 -12.01 9.97 -13.96
CA SER A 149 -11.19 11.17 -13.73
C SER A 149 -12.03 12.45 -13.94
N PRO A 150 -11.56 13.63 -13.53
CA PRO A 150 -12.19 14.91 -13.90
C PRO A 150 -12.25 15.11 -15.42
N THR A 151 -11.34 14.51 -16.17
CA THR A 151 -11.31 14.57 -17.64
C THR A 151 -12.27 13.55 -18.23
N ALA A 152 -13.21 14.02 -19.06
CA ALA A 152 -14.21 13.15 -19.69
C ALA A 152 -13.56 12.06 -20.56
N GLY A 153 -14.04 10.83 -20.47
CA GLY A 153 -13.53 9.69 -21.25
C GLY A 153 -12.29 9.01 -20.65
N VAL A 154 -11.74 9.53 -19.56
CA VAL A 154 -10.61 8.93 -18.83
C VAL A 154 -11.11 8.26 -17.58
N PHE A 155 -10.90 6.95 -17.47
CA PHE A 155 -11.31 6.12 -16.34
C PHE A 155 -10.09 5.56 -15.61
N LEU A 156 -10.21 5.42 -14.28
CA LEU A 156 -9.13 4.99 -13.41
C LEU A 156 -9.36 3.58 -12.91
N SER A 157 -8.32 2.76 -12.91
CA SER A 157 -8.36 1.40 -12.39
C SER A 157 -7.02 0.99 -11.77
N GLY A 158 -7.09 0.36 -10.61
CA GLY A 158 -5.94 -0.18 -9.93
C GLY A 158 -5.06 0.87 -9.24
N MET A 159 -3.77 0.57 -9.16
CA MET A 159 -2.82 1.34 -8.37
C MET A 159 -2.45 2.72 -8.94
N CYS A 160 -2.91 3.05 -10.14
CA CYS A 160 -2.69 4.39 -10.70
C CYS A 160 -3.33 5.51 -9.86
N GLN A 161 -4.39 5.20 -9.10
CA GLN A 161 -5.10 6.11 -8.21
C GLN A 161 -4.55 6.09 -6.77
N GLY A 162 -3.82 5.05 -6.40
CA GLY A 162 -3.26 4.87 -5.06
C GLY A 162 -3.04 3.39 -4.73
N PRO A 163 -2.32 3.08 -3.65
CA PRO A 163 -2.07 1.71 -3.23
C PRO A 163 -3.37 0.94 -2.97
N LYS A 164 -3.50 -0.24 -3.58
CA LYS A 164 -4.68 -1.13 -3.50
C LYS A 164 -4.24 -2.59 -3.45
N ASP A 165 -5.07 -3.41 -2.82
CA ASP A 165 -4.94 -4.86 -2.90
C ASP A 165 -5.57 -5.42 -4.21
N ILE A 166 -5.43 -6.73 -4.41
CA ILE A 166 -5.97 -7.41 -5.60
C ILE A 166 -7.50 -7.35 -5.65
N PRO A 167 -8.25 -7.69 -4.58
CA PRO A 167 -9.71 -7.57 -4.56
C PRO A 167 -10.22 -6.17 -4.89
N GLU A 168 -9.62 -5.14 -4.32
CA GLU A 168 -9.98 -3.75 -4.62
C GLU A 168 -9.66 -3.36 -6.06
N THR A 169 -8.52 -3.79 -6.57
CA THR A 169 -8.13 -3.56 -7.98
C THR A 169 -9.13 -4.19 -8.94
N VAL A 170 -9.55 -5.43 -8.68
CA VAL A 170 -10.56 -6.13 -9.50
C VAL A 170 -11.92 -5.45 -9.42
N ALA A 171 -12.36 -5.07 -8.21
CA ALA A 171 -13.62 -4.36 -8.04
C ALA A 171 -13.61 -3.01 -8.78
N GLN A 172 -12.52 -2.27 -8.70
CA GLN A 172 -12.36 -0.99 -9.40
C GLN A 172 -12.32 -1.18 -10.93
N ALA A 173 -11.62 -2.20 -11.42
CA ALA A 173 -11.59 -2.52 -12.85
C ALA A 173 -13.00 -2.85 -13.38
N SER A 174 -13.78 -3.64 -12.63
CA SER A 174 -15.17 -3.96 -12.99
C SER A 174 -16.04 -2.70 -13.00
N ALA A 175 -15.86 -1.80 -12.04
CA ALA A 175 -16.60 -0.53 -11.99
C ALA A 175 -16.21 0.39 -13.16
N ALA A 176 -14.92 0.50 -13.50
CA ALA A 176 -14.45 1.27 -14.64
C ALA A 176 -15.01 0.71 -15.96
N ALA A 177 -14.98 -0.63 -16.15
CA ALA A 177 -15.55 -1.28 -17.31
C ALA A 177 -17.05 -1.01 -17.45
N ALA A 178 -17.82 -1.09 -16.35
CA ALA A 178 -19.25 -0.77 -16.36
C ALA A 178 -19.52 0.69 -16.79
N LYS A 179 -18.70 1.63 -16.34
CA LYS A 179 -18.80 3.04 -16.76
C LYS A 179 -18.47 3.23 -18.24
N VAL A 180 -17.43 2.58 -18.74
CA VAL A 180 -17.07 2.59 -20.17
C VAL A 180 -18.20 2.02 -21.02
N ILE A 181 -18.76 0.85 -20.63
CA ILE A 181 -19.89 0.25 -21.33
C ILE A 181 -21.09 1.20 -21.34
N GLY A 182 -21.43 1.79 -20.19
CA GLY A 182 -22.53 2.76 -20.10
C GLY A 182 -22.35 4.02 -20.97
N LEU A 183 -21.10 4.36 -21.32
CA LEU A 183 -20.78 5.42 -22.27
C LEU A 183 -20.92 4.93 -23.72
N LEU A 184 -20.32 3.79 -24.05
CA LEU A 184 -20.22 3.28 -25.41
C LEU A 184 -21.51 2.65 -25.95
N CYS A 185 -22.43 2.25 -25.09
CA CYS A 185 -23.75 1.71 -25.48
C CYS A 185 -24.78 2.79 -25.88
N LYS A 186 -24.39 4.06 -25.92
CA LYS A 186 -25.27 5.16 -26.31
C LYS A 186 -25.01 5.55 -27.76
N ASP A 187 -26.08 5.71 -28.51
CA ASP A 187 -26.01 6.20 -29.92
C ASP A 187 -25.58 7.66 -30.00
N SER A 188 -25.81 8.44 -28.94
CA SER A 188 -25.43 9.85 -28.85
C SER A 188 -25.13 10.24 -27.41
N LEU A 189 -24.25 11.22 -27.24
CA LEU A 189 -23.92 11.83 -25.95
C LEU A 189 -24.48 13.25 -25.92
N THR A 190 -25.22 13.56 -24.86
CA THR A 190 -25.67 14.92 -24.59
C THR A 190 -24.53 15.69 -23.93
N CYS A 191 -23.99 16.69 -24.60
CA CYS A 191 -23.01 17.59 -24.04
C CYS A 191 -23.70 18.78 -23.34
N ASN A 192 -23.10 19.27 -22.24
CA ASN A 192 -23.56 20.49 -21.61
C ASN A 192 -23.19 21.68 -22.53
N PRO A 193 -24.16 22.48 -23.02
CA PRO A 193 -23.88 23.60 -23.92
C PRO A 193 -23.16 24.77 -23.22
N CYS A 194 -23.16 24.81 -21.90
CA CYS A 194 -22.52 25.87 -21.13
C CYS A 194 -21.03 25.58 -20.90
N VAL A 195 -20.25 25.51 -21.97
CA VAL A 195 -18.79 25.42 -21.93
C VAL A 195 -18.21 26.74 -22.39
N ALA A 196 -17.30 27.32 -21.59
CA ALA A 196 -16.55 28.50 -22.02
C ALA A 196 -15.77 28.14 -23.32
N GLN A 197 -16.04 28.87 -24.39
CA GLN A 197 -15.22 28.77 -25.58
C GLN A 197 -13.98 29.65 -25.39
N PRO A 198 -12.78 29.18 -25.77
CA PRO A 198 -11.55 29.96 -25.69
C PRO A 198 -11.58 31.17 -26.61
#